data_b58147b191f9f3706a8583f5789cfa5a
#
_entry.id   b58147b191f9f3706a8583f5789cfa5a
#
_cell.length_a   1.000
_cell.length_b   1.000
_cell.length_c   1.000
_cell.angle_alpha   90.00
_cell.angle_beta   90.00
_cell.angle_gamma   90.00
#
_symmetry.space_group_name_H-M   'P 1'
#
loop_
_entity.id
_entity.type
_entity.pdbx_description
1 polymer ?
#
loop_
_entity_poly.entity_id
_entity_poly.type
_entity_poly.pdbx_seq_one_letter_code
_entity_poly.pdbx_strand_id
1 'polypeptide(L)'
;MTSENTHINRVLINAPQEVVWSTLVKTDESLPFFFGSICQTKDGLRPGARYRMVSKTGKVAMVVGEVLRFEPPHVYAHTFSMTNIDEPPVTVTYTLTEKSGGTEFELRIDNMVPGSKLAKEMVSSQGFIASNLKSLCETGRPAFTGRMVGLMSPIFMMFSKKSQAAENWPL
;
A
#
# COMPACT_ATOMS: atom_id res chain seq x y z
N MET A 1 -5.72 -3.59 22.74
CA MET A 1 -5.90 -5.01 22.40
C MET A 1 -6.02 -5.15 20.89
N THR A 2 -5.05 -5.72 20.26
CA THR A 2 -5.20 -6.16 18.86
C THR A 2 -6.06 -7.42 18.91
N SER A 3 -7.24 -7.39 18.31
CA SER A 3 -7.99 -8.63 18.06
C SER A 3 -7.20 -9.50 17.09
N GLU A 4 -7.35 -10.81 17.09
CA GLU A 4 -6.67 -11.71 16.14
C GLU A 4 -6.87 -11.31 14.67
N ASN A 5 -7.87 -10.46 14.39
CA ASN A 5 -8.27 -10.01 13.07
C ASN A 5 -7.75 -8.61 12.73
N THR A 6 -7.00 -7.94 13.63
CA THR A 6 -6.50 -6.58 13.43
C THR A 6 -5.01 -6.50 13.73
N HIS A 7 -4.27 -5.82 12.86
CA HIS A 7 -2.86 -5.53 13.08
C HIS A 7 -2.56 -4.05 12.84
N ILE A 8 -1.72 -3.45 13.70
CA ILE A 8 -1.39 -2.03 13.66
C ILE A 8 0.12 -1.86 13.73
N ASN A 9 0.64 -1.05 12.82
CA ASN A 9 2.03 -0.58 12.82
C ASN A 9 2.05 0.95 12.87
N ARG A 10 2.89 1.53 13.73
CA ARG A 10 3.07 2.98 13.85
C ARG A 10 4.53 3.34 13.70
N VAL A 11 4.78 4.44 13.01
CA VAL A 11 6.13 5.02 12.87
C VAL A 11 6.04 6.54 12.89
N LEU A 12 6.99 7.18 13.57
CA LEU A 12 7.16 8.62 13.48
C LEU A 12 8.04 8.95 12.26
N ILE A 13 7.52 9.79 11.38
CA ILE A 13 8.19 10.30 10.17
C ILE A 13 8.55 11.77 10.42
N ASN A 14 9.83 12.12 10.32
CA ASN A 14 10.31 13.50 10.48
C ASN A 14 10.06 14.32 9.21
N ALA A 15 8.78 14.47 8.87
CA ALA A 15 8.32 15.25 7.73
C ALA A 15 6.94 15.84 8.04
N PRO A 16 6.57 16.98 7.42
CA PRO A 16 5.23 17.55 7.55
C PRO A 16 4.16 16.58 7.06
N GLN A 17 2.98 16.63 7.66
CA GLN A 17 1.84 15.77 7.31
C GLN A 17 1.48 15.83 5.82
N GLU A 18 1.52 17.00 5.21
CA GLU A 18 1.25 17.21 3.78
C GLU A 18 2.27 16.48 2.89
N VAL A 19 3.53 16.42 3.30
CA VAL A 19 4.58 15.69 2.56
C VAL A 19 4.34 14.18 2.64
N VAL A 20 4.00 13.67 3.82
CA VAL A 20 3.68 12.26 4.00
C VAL A 20 2.43 11.89 3.20
N TRP A 21 1.38 12.71 3.30
CA TRP A 21 0.14 12.50 2.57
C TRP A 21 0.35 12.48 1.06
N SER A 22 0.95 13.53 0.50
CA SER A 22 1.18 13.62 -0.94
C SER A 22 2.05 12.50 -1.49
N THR A 23 2.96 11.96 -0.67
CA THR A 23 3.77 10.80 -1.03
C THR A 23 2.95 9.51 -1.03
N LEU A 24 2.09 9.35 -0.03
CA LEU A 24 1.26 8.14 0.18
C LEU A 24 0.21 7.94 -0.92
N VAL A 25 -0.44 9.02 -1.36
CA VAL A 25 -1.64 8.97 -2.21
C VAL A 25 -1.38 9.25 -3.69
N LYS A 26 -0.14 9.17 -4.15
CA LYS A 26 0.20 9.34 -5.57
C LYS A 26 -0.49 8.29 -6.45
N THR A 27 -0.99 8.75 -7.60
CA THR A 27 -1.53 7.90 -8.65
C THR A 27 -0.73 8.06 -9.93
N ASP A 28 -0.73 7.02 -10.76
CA ASP A 28 -0.06 7.00 -12.08
C ASP A 28 1.47 7.21 -12.05
N GLU A 29 2.04 7.15 -10.85
CA GLU A 29 3.48 7.19 -10.62
C GLU A 29 3.93 5.96 -9.83
N SER A 30 5.22 5.59 -9.97
CA SER A 30 5.79 4.50 -9.19
C SER A 30 5.87 4.86 -7.71
N LEU A 31 5.40 3.96 -6.85
CA LEU A 31 5.44 4.07 -5.40
C LEU A 31 6.60 3.24 -4.84
N PRO A 32 7.77 3.84 -4.60
CA PRO A 32 8.96 3.10 -4.14
C PRO A 32 8.75 2.42 -2.77
N PHE A 33 7.90 3.00 -1.92
CA PHE A 33 7.56 2.42 -0.62
C PHE A 33 6.59 1.23 -0.75
N PHE A 34 5.89 1.10 -1.87
CA PHE A 34 4.97 0.01 -2.16
C PHE A 34 5.49 -0.87 -3.32
N PHE A 35 6.67 -1.45 -3.12
CA PHE A 35 7.34 -2.36 -4.07
C PHE A 35 7.52 -1.79 -5.49
N GLY A 36 7.50 -0.47 -5.64
CA GLY A 36 7.64 0.21 -6.94
C GLY A 36 6.42 0.07 -7.86
N SER A 37 5.28 -0.36 -7.33
CA SER A 37 4.02 -0.45 -8.06
C SER A 37 3.45 0.92 -8.40
N ILE A 38 2.48 0.95 -9.30
CA ILE A 38 1.75 2.14 -9.71
C ILE A 38 0.30 1.98 -9.30
N CYS A 39 -0.23 2.95 -8.55
CA CYS A 39 -1.65 3.02 -8.22
C CYS A 39 -2.42 3.62 -9.39
N GLN A 40 -3.34 2.86 -9.95
CA GLN A 40 -4.24 3.32 -11.02
C GLN A 40 -5.68 3.41 -10.52
N THR A 41 -6.38 4.47 -10.89
CA THR A 41 -7.80 4.68 -10.65
C THR A 41 -8.39 5.47 -11.80
N LYS A 42 -9.66 5.26 -12.12
CA LYS A 42 -10.34 5.96 -13.21
C LYS A 42 -10.74 7.39 -12.84
N ASP A 43 -11.21 7.56 -11.61
CA ASP A 43 -11.86 8.80 -11.16
C ASP A 43 -11.16 9.46 -9.96
N GLY A 44 -9.89 9.13 -9.72
CA GLY A 44 -9.15 9.57 -8.54
C GLY A 44 -9.49 8.75 -7.28
N LEU A 45 -8.73 8.99 -6.21
CA LEU A 45 -8.96 8.36 -4.92
C LEU A 45 -10.10 9.08 -4.18
N ARG A 46 -11.30 8.53 -4.25
CA ARG A 46 -12.50 9.02 -3.56
C ARG A 46 -13.36 7.84 -3.11
N PRO A 47 -14.19 7.98 -2.08
CA PRO A 47 -15.06 6.89 -1.62
C PRO A 47 -15.89 6.31 -2.78
N GLY A 48 -15.87 4.97 -2.88
CA GLY A 48 -16.52 4.22 -3.95
C GLY A 48 -15.68 4.02 -5.22
N ALA A 49 -14.54 4.71 -5.37
CA ALA A 49 -13.67 4.52 -6.52
C ALA A 49 -12.90 3.21 -6.43
N ARG A 50 -12.84 2.48 -7.54
CA ARG A 50 -11.96 1.32 -7.68
C ARG A 50 -10.53 1.75 -7.92
N TYR A 51 -9.60 0.97 -7.40
CA TYR A 51 -8.18 1.14 -7.69
C TYR A 51 -7.52 -0.22 -7.94
N ARG A 52 -6.39 -0.18 -8.63
CA ARG A 52 -5.50 -1.33 -8.75
C ARG A 52 -4.04 -0.91 -8.61
N MET A 53 -3.23 -1.77 -8.01
CA MET A 53 -1.78 -1.61 -7.97
C MET A 53 -1.18 -2.49 -9.06
N VAL A 54 -0.53 -1.87 -10.03
CA VAL A 54 0.06 -2.58 -11.16
C VAL A 54 1.59 -2.54 -11.11
N SER A 55 2.21 -3.49 -11.80
CA SER A 55 3.65 -3.47 -12.04
C SER A 55 4.07 -2.23 -12.82
N LYS A 56 5.36 -1.89 -12.81
CA LYS A 56 5.92 -0.75 -13.58
C LYS A 56 5.59 -0.80 -15.08
N THR A 57 5.39 -1.99 -15.63
CA THR A 57 4.99 -2.17 -17.04
C THR A 57 3.49 -1.98 -17.26
N GLY A 58 2.70 -1.88 -16.20
CA GLY A 58 1.24 -1.83 -16.26
C GLY A 58 0.55 -3.15 -16.62
N LYS A 59 1.31 -4.22 -16.89
CA LYS A 59 0.79 -5.49 -17.41
C LYS A 59 0.22 -6.43 -16.35
N VAL A 60 0.69 -6.30 -15.10
CA VAL A 60 0.32 -7.18 -14.00
C VAL A 60 -0.37 -6.35 -12.93
N ALA A 61 -1.61 -6.69 -12.59
CA ALA A 61 -2.30 -6.19 -11.41
C ALA A 61 -1.96 -7.08 -10.22
N MET A 62 -1.34 -6.52 -9.20
CA MET A 62 -0.93 -7.24 -7.98
C MET A 62 -1.99 -7.14 -6.90
N VAL A 63 -2.61 -5.97 -6.78
CA VAL A 63 -3.61 -5.66 -5.76
C VAL A 63 -4.78 -4.92 -6.42
N VAL A 64 -5.97 -5.20 -5.94
CA VAL A 64 -7.21 -4.50 -6.32
C VAL A 64 -8.03 -4.18 -5.08
N GLY A 65 -8.84 -3.15 -5.18
CA GLY A 65 -9.73 -2.76 -4.09
C GLY A 65 -10.61 -1.56 -4.43
N GLU A 66 -11.28 -1.10 -3.40
CA GLU A 66 -12.18 0.05 -3.45
C GLU A 66 -11.83 1.01 -2.31
N VAL A 67 -11.85 2.30 -2.60
CA VAL A 67 -11.65 3.36 -1.60
C VAL A 67 -12.89 3.44 -0.73
N LEU A 68 -12.72 3.29 0.58
CA LEU A 68 -13.80 3.38 1.57
C LEU A 68 -13.89 4.77 2.18
N ARG A 69 -12.73 5.40 2.43
CA ARG A 69 -12.64 6.68 3.10
C ARG A 69 -11.43 7.46 2.55
N PHE A 70 -11.61 8.73 2.28
CA PHE A 70 -10.54 9.60 1.77
C PHE A 70 -10.72 11.00 2.33
N GLU A 71 -9.95 11.33 3.36
CA GLU A 71 -10.02 12.59 4.12
C GLU A 71 -8.63 13.21 4.21
N PRO A 72 -8.22 13.95 3.17
CA PRO A 72 -6.91 14.64 3.16
C PRO A 72 -6.77 15.66 4.30
N PRO A 73 -5.61 15.77 4.94
CA PRO A 73 -4.43 14.92 4.83
C PRO A 73 -4.37 13.87 5.96
N HIS A 74 -5.51 13.39 6.47
CA HIS A 74 -5.60 12.65 7.73
C HIS A 74 -5.83 11.16 7.58
N VAL A 75 -6.79 10.76 6.72
CA VAL A 75 -7.24 9.35 6.65
C VAL A 75 -7.43 8.89 5.21
N TYR A 76 -6.87 7.73 4.90
CA TYR A 76 -7.15 6.99 3.68
C TYR A 76 -7.41 5.52 4.02
N ALA A 77 -8.62 5.04 3.73
CA ALA A 77 -9.02 3.65 3.95
C ALA A 77 -9.53 3.02 2.66
N HIS A 78 -9.18 1.76 2.44
CA HIS A 78 -9.57 1.01 1.25
C HIS A 78 -9.63 -0.49 1.54
N THR A 79 -10.40 -1.23 0.74
CA THR A 79 -10.30 -2.69 0.70
C THR A 79 -9.03 -3.10 -0.04
N PHE A 80 -8.50 -4.28 0.27
CA PHE A 80 -7.25 -4.78 -0.29
C PHE A 80 -7.36 -6.27 -0.56
N SER A 81 -7.20 -6.66 -1.82
CA SER A 81 -7.14 -8.04 -2.25
C SER A 81 -5.92 -8.27 -3.12
N MET A 82 -5.13 -9.30 -2.83
CA MET A 82 -4.05 -9.73 -3.73
C MET A 82 -4.63 -10.61 -4.83
N THR A 83 -4.34 -10.28 -6.08
CA THR A 83 -4.92 -10.97 -7.26
C THR A 83 -4.49 -12.43 -7.43
N ASN A 84 -3.46 -12.87 -6.71
CA ASN A 84 -2.95 -14.23 -6.70
C ASN A 84 -3.38 -15.05 -5.48
N ILE A 85 -4.20 -14.48 -4.61
CA ILE A 85 -4.73 -15.11 -3.39
C ILE A 85 -6.26 -15.04 -3.45
N ASP A 86 -6.90 -16.20 -3.41
CA ASP A 86 -8.36 -16.32 -3.41
C ASP A 86 -8.87 -16.38 -1.94
N GLU A 87 -8.85 -15.22 -1.30
CA GLU A 87 -9.30 -15.02 0.07
C GLU A 87 -10.09 -13.71 0.18
N PRO A 88 -10.97 -13.57 1.19
CA PRO A 88 -11.71 -12.33 1.40
C PRO A 88 -10.79 -11.11 1.53
N PRO A 89 -11.22 -9.92 1.05
CA PRO A 89 -10.43 -8.71 1.19
C PRO A 89 -10.24 -8.31 2.64
N VAL A 90 -9.09 -7.72 2.94
CA VAL A 90 -8.87 -7.01 4.20
C VAL A 90 -9.17 -5.53 4.03
N THR A 91 -9.30 -4.80 5.12
CA THR A 91 -9.40 -3.34 5.12
C THR A 91 -8.07 -2.76 5.58
N VAL A 92 -7.50 -1.87 4.78
CA VAL A 92 -6.29 -1.11 5.13
C VAL A 92 -6.68 0.33 5.40
N THR A 93 -6.24 0.86 6.55
CA THR A 93 -6.43 2.27 6.91
C THR A 93 -5.10 2.90 7.24
N TYR A 94 -4.80 3.99 6.57
CA TYR A 94 -3.69 4.88 6.89
C TYR A 94 -4.22 6.08 7.65
N THR A 95 -3.62 6.38 8.81
CA THR A 95 -3.94 7.56 9.59
C THR A 95 -2.66 8.39 9.79
N LEU A 96 -2.74 9.67 9.49
CA LEU A 96 -1.66 10.62 9.72
C LEU A 96 -2.05 11.57 10.84
N THR A 97 -1.22 11.67 11.86
CA THR A 97 -1.42 12.57 13.00
C THR A 97 -0.19 13.43 13.19
N GLU A 98 -0.37 14.74 13.22
CA GLU A 98 0.72 15.66 13.55
C GLU A 98 1.24 15.39 14.95
N LYS A 99 2.55 15.34 15.08
CA LYS A 99 3.28 15.18 16.34
C LYS A 99 4.41 16.18 16.42
N SER A 100 4.90 16.42 17.63
CA SER A 100 6.14 17.19 17.81
C SER A 100 7.28 16.49 17.04
N GLY A 101 7.88 17.22 16.09
CA GLY A 101 8.97 16.71 15.26
C GLY A 101 8.56 15.93 14.01
N GLY A 102 7.28 15.92 13.64
CA GLY A 102 6.85 15.29 12.39
C GLY A 102 5.43 14.78 12.38
N THR A 103 5.24 13.61 11.74
CA THR A 103 3.94 12.97 11.53
C THR A 103 3.98 11.52 12.00
N GLU A 104 3.08 11.13 12.86
CA GLU A 104 2.83 9.72 13.16
C GLU A 104 2.03 9.12 12.00
N PHE A 105 2.62 8.14 11.36
CA PHE A 105 1.96 7.29 10.36
C PHE A 105 1.52 6.00 11.01
N GLU A 106 0.20 5.75 11.00
CA GLU A 106 -0.38 4.48 11.43
C GLU A 106 -0.87 3.73 10.19
N LEU A 107 -0.44 2.47 10.06
CA LEU A 107 -0.97 1.49 9.13
C LEU A 107 -1.76 0.46 9.93
N ARG A 108 -3.07 0.43 9.73
CA ARG A 108 -3.99 -0.51 10.36
C ARG A 108 -4.57 -1.45 9.32
N ILE A 109 -4.61 -2.74 9.63
CA ILE A 109 -5.20 -3.78 8.81
C ILE A 109 -6.29 -4.45 9.62
N ASP A 110 -7.52 -4.43 9.15
CA ASP A 110 -8.69 -5.05 9.76
C ASP A 110 -9.26 -6.17 8.88
N ASN A 111 -10.12 -6.99 9.46
CA ASN A 111 -10.82 -8.09 8.80
C ASN A 111 -9.88 -9.19 8.26
N MET A 112 -8.73 -9.37 8.89
CA MET A 112 -7.86 -10.50 8.57
C MET A 112 -8.49 -11.82 9.02
N VAL A 113 -8.41 -12.83 8.17
CA VAL A 113 -8.74 -14.21 8.57
C VAL A 113 -7.49 -14.80 9.24
N PRO A 114 -7.55 -15.15 10.55
CA PRO A 114 -6.40 -15.66 11.28
C PRO A 114 -5.76 -16.88 10.59
N GLY A 115 -4.44 -16.83 10.42
CA GLY A 115 -3.68 -17.92 9.79
C GLY A 115 -3.78 -18.00 8.27
N SER A 116 -4.59 -17.14 7.63
CA SER A 116 -4.70 -17.09 6.18
C SER A 116 -3.39 -16.67 5.51
N LYS A 117 -3.27 -16.94 4.21
CA LYS A 117 -2.10 -16.53 3.42
C LYS A 117 -2.03 -15.01 3.31
N LEU A 118 -3.18 -14.37 3.03
CA LEU A 118 -3.27 -12.92 2.92
C LEU A 118 -2.85 -12.25 4.24
N ALA A 119 -3.34 -12.74 5.39
CA ALA A 119 -2.95 -12.18 6.69
C ALA A 119 -1.44 -12.25 6.93
N LYS A 120 -0.80 -13.38 6.61
CA LYS A 120 0.66 -13.55 6.74
C LYS A 120 1.43 -12.59 5.85
N GLU A 121 1.02 -12.43 4.58
CA GLU A 121 1.63 -11.49 3.65
C GLU A 121 1.47 -10.04 4.14
N MET A 122 0.29 -9.67 4.61
CA MET A 122 0.01 -8.32 5.12
C MET A 122 0.87 -7.99 6.34
N VAL A 123 0.95 -8.90 7.32
CA VAL A 123 1.76 -8.69 8.53
C VAL A 123 3.24 -8.61 8.19
N SER A 124 3.74 -9.43 7.27
CA SER A 124 5.16 -9.44 6.90
C SER A 124 5.59 -8.20 6.10
N SER A 125 4.69 -7.65 5.27
CA SER A 125 5.02 -6.54 4.36
C SER A 125 4.87 -5.14 4.99
N GLN A 126 4.09 -4.98 6.06
CA GLN A 126 3.79 -3.65 6.59
C GLN A 126 5.01 -2.90 7.14
N GLY A 127 5.95 -3.60 7.77
CA GLY A 127 7.20 -3.02 8.24
C GLY A 127 8.06 -2.48 7.09
N PHE A 128 8.07 -3.20 5.98
CA PHE A 128 8.71 -2.75 4.73
C PHE A 128 8.07 -1.47 4.21
N ILE A 129 6.74 -1.42 4.12
CA ILE A 129 5.99 -0.25 3.64
C ILE A 129 6.26 0.96 4.53
N ALA A 130 6.10 0.82 5.84
CA ALA A 130 6.29 1.91 6.79
C ALA A 130 7.71 2.47 6.78
N SER A 131 8.74 1.59 6.79
CA SER A 131 10.14 2.03 6.79
C SER A 131 10.56 2.69 5.48
N ASN A 132 10.06 2.21 4.34
CA ASN A 132 10.36 2.81 3.05
C ASN A 132 9.62 4.14 2.84
N LEU A 133 8.38 4.26 3.30
CA LEU A 133 7.65 5.53 3.30
C LEU A 133 8.38 6.57 4.16
N LYS A 134 8.79 6.19 5.37
CA LYS A 134 9.57 7.05 6.27
C LYS A 134 10.84 7.54 5.60
N SER A 135 11.66 6.63 5.08
CA SER A 135 12.91 6.98 4.42
C SER A 135 12.68 7.91 3.21
N LEU A 136 11.66 7.63 2.41
CA LEU A 136 11.32 8.43 1.24
C LEU A 136 10.91 9.86 1.62
N CYS A 137 10.08 10.02 2.65
CA CYS A 137 9.64 11.34 3.12
C CYS A 137 10.78 12.14 3.77
N GLU A 138 11.68 11.48 4.50
CA GLU A 138 12.77 12.15 5.24
C GLU A 138 13.99 12.45 4.37
N THR A 139 14.29 11.62 3.37
CA THR A 139 15.54 11.69 2.60
C THR A 139 15.34 11.83 1.08
N GLY A 140 14.10 11.74 0.59
CA GLY A 140 13.79 11.67 -0.84
C GLY A 140 14.16 10.35 -1.52
N ARG A 141 14.60 9.34 -0.77
CA ARG A 141 15.01 8.03 -1.29
C ARG A 141 14.40 6.89 -0.45
N PRO A 142 13.97 5.79 -1.08
CA PRO A 142 13.54 4.63 -0.31
C PRO A 142 14.71 4.04 0.46
N ALA A 143 14.42 3.29 1.53
CA ALA A 143 15.40 2.55 2.30
C ALA A 143 16.15 1.54 1.40
N PHE A 144 17.29 1.04 1.86
CA PHE A 144 18.11 0.08 1.10
C PHE A 144 17.32 -1.14 0.62
N THR A 145 16.44 -1.68 1.47
CA THR A 145 15.54 -2.80 1.15
C THR A 145 14.59 -2.45 -0.01
N GLY A 146 14.03 -1.25 -0.03
CA GLY A 146 13.16 -0.78 -1.11
C GLY A 146 13.89 -0.63 -2.44
N ARG A 147 15.15 -0.19 -2.40
CA ARG A 147 16.00 -0.09 -3.60
C ARG A 147 16.32 -1.47 -4.18
N MET A 148 16.63 -2.44 -3.33
CA MET A 148 16.89 -3.82 -3.75
C MET A 148 15.65 -4.46 -4.39
N VAL A 149 14.48 -4.33 -3.75
CA VAL A 149 13.23 -4.85 -4.31
C VAL A 149 12.92 -4.19 -5.65
N GLY A 150 13.14 -2.89 -5.78
CA GLY A 150 12.97 -2.17 -7.05
C GLY A 150 13.83 -2.71 -8.19
N LEU A 151 15.07 -3.14 -7.90
CA LEU A 151 15.96 -3.78 -8.87
C LEU A 151 15.53 -5.20 -9.24
N MET A 152 14.99 -5.95 -8.27
CA MET A 152 14.57 -7.35 -8.47
C MET A 152 13.13 -7.47 -9.00
N SER A 153 12.36 -6.41 -8.99
CA SER A 153 10.95 -6.40 -9.41
C SER A 153 10.71 -7.02 -10.80
N PRO A 154 11.52 -6.76 -11.84
CA PRO A 154 11.33 -7.39 -13.16
C PRO A 154 11.45 -8.91 -13.10
N ILE A 155 12.33 -9.44 -12.25
CA ILE A 155 12.55 -10.89 -12.08
C ILE A 155 11.33 -11.53 -11.43
N PHE A 156 10.78 -10.91 -10.37
CA PHE A 156 9.57 -11.40 -9.72
C PHE A 156 8.35 -11.38 -10.64
N MET A 157 8.25 -10.39 -11.54
CA MET A 157 7.15 -10.31 -12.50
C MET A 157 7.16 -11.42 -13.56
N MET A 158 8.31 -12.04 -13.84
CA MET A 158 8.39 -13.19 -14.77
C MET A 158 7.64 -14.41 -14.26
N PHE A 159 7.40 -14.50 -12.94
CA PHE A 159 6.66 -15.61 -12.29
C PHE A 159 5.19 -15.26 -12.02
N SER A 160 4.69 -14.13 -12.53
CA SER A 160 3.29 -13.76 -12.36
C SER A 160 2.37 -14.72 -13.12
N LYS A 161 1.21 -15.01 -12.52
CA LYS A 161 0.20 -15.90 -13.14
C LYS A 161 -0.56 -15.13 -14.22
N LYS A 162 -1.06 -15.84 -15.25
CA LYS A 162 -1.95 -15.25 -16.28
C LYS A 162 -3.19 -14.57 -15.67
N SER A 163 -3.71 -15.11 -14.56
CA SER A 163 -4.83 -14.51 -13.82
C SER A 163 -4.55 -13.12 -13.27
N GLN A 164 -3.28 -12.75 -13.12
CA GLN A 164 -2.86 -11.42 -12.64
C GLN A 164 -2.70 -10.40 -13.76
N ALA A 165 -2.96 -10.75 -15.03
CA ALA A 165 -2.91 -9.79 -16.12
C ALA A 165 -3.86 -8.61 -15.83
N ALA A 166 -3.39 -7.38 -15.98
CA ALA A 166 -4.14 -6.17 -15.64
C ALA A 166 -5.46 -6.04 -16.41
N GLU A 167 -5.54 -6.62 -17.61
CA GLU A 167 -6.77 -6.67 -18.43
C GLU A 167 -7.91 -7.44 -17.77
N ASN A 168 -7.61 -8.38 -16.86
CA ASN A 168 -8.61 -9.14 -16.10
C ASN A 168 -9.19 -8.34 -14.92
N TRP A 169 -8.62 -7.19 -14.61
CA TRP A 169 -8.97 -6.35 -13.46
C TRP A 169 -9.29 -4.91 -13.90
N PRO A 170 -10.39 -4.68 -14.63
CA PRO A 170 -10.76 -3.34 -15.11
C PRO A 170 -11.11 -2.41 -13.95
N LEU A 171 -10.85 -1.11 -14.14
CA LEU A 171 -11.22 -0.01 -13.22
C LEU A 171 -12.64 0.48 -13.47
#